data_e097047f9f3d6ac0f650ec303bd83d55
#
_entry.id   e097047f9f3d6ac0f650ec303bd83d55
#
_cell.length_a   1.000
_cell.length_b   1.000
_cell.length_c   1.000
_cell.angle_alpha   90.00
_cell.angle_beta   90.00
_cell.angle_gamma   90.00
#
_symmetry.space_group_name_H-M   'P 1'
#
loop_
_entity.id
_entity.type
_entity.pdbx_description
1 polymer ?
#
loop_
_entity_poly.entity_id
_entity_poly.type
_entity_poly.pdbx_seq_one_letter_code
_entity_poly.pdbx_strand_id
1 'polypeptide(L)'
;MQQLGERLLKGKTGAIVAINPANGEILCIATNTPSGSDVRQAIGKPQAPGSTFKTAQALTLLSEGVITPETKVSCVNGVTDGNIKVGCHKHRSPLALKDALAQSCNTWFLMTFASMINDDFMYETKDEAITTWRSYMQSMGLGGPMHIDIEGEQGGLLAGADYLNRRYKNRWDGKTIWWAGMGQGDVTCTPLQLCNLAVTIANRGWYYVPHIHQDTKNQRYLTRRHTKVHQDAYAPVIEAMHLAVEKGTAASIRTTYPICGKTGTIENPGADHSAFIGFAPMKNPKIAIAVYVEHGGFGADLAAPMAGLVIEQYLKGKLTTASEAKAKRISAQKIRESPR
;
A
#
# COMPACT_ATOMS: atom_id res chain seq x y z
N MET A 1 20.85 -4.73 5.54
CA MET A 1 19.41 -4.87 5.20
C MET A 1 19.18 -5.83 4.03
N GLN A 2 19.89 -5.68 2.93
CA GLN A 2 19.71 -6.54 1.74
C GLN A 2 19.77 -8.03 2.09
N GLN A 3 20.84 -8.50 2.76
CA GLN A 3 20.98 -9.88 3.20
C GLN A 3 19.85 -10.36 4.13
N LEU A 4 19.35 -9.47 5.01
CA LEU A 4 18.21 -9.80 5.86
C LEU A 4 16.94 -9.98 5.02
N GLY A 5 16.68 -9.10 4.07
CA GLY A 5 15.52 -9.20 3.16
C GLY A 5 15.54 -10.50 2.36
N GLU A 6 16.67 -10.84 1.77
CA GLU A 6 16.87 -12.10 1.03
C GLU A 6 16.65 -13.34 1.92
N ARG A 7 17.20 -13.30 3.15
CA ARG A 7 17.00 -14.36 4.14
C ARG A 7 15.52 -14.53 4.50
N LEU A 8 14.79 -13.43 4.71
CA LEU A 8 13.36 -13.47 5.06
C LEU A 8 12.51 -14.01 3.92
N LEU A 9 12.85 -13.72 2.67
CA LEU A 9 12.15 -14.20 1.47
C LEU A 9 12.53 -15.62 1.06
N LYS A 10 13.50 -16.27 1.71
CA LYS A 10 13.89 -17.62 1.36
C LYS A 10 12.69 -18.58 1.35
N GLY A 11 12.49 -19.28 0.22
CA GLY A 11 11.37 -20.21 0.02
C GLY A 11 9.99 -19.56 -0.11
N LYS A 12 9.95 -18.28 -0.46
CA LYS A 12 8.72 -17.50 -0.68
C LYS A 12 8.85 -16.74 -1.99
N THR A 13 7.76 -16.48 -2.68
CA THR A 13 7.74 -15.61 -3.86
C THR A 13 7.32 -14.21 -3.40
N GLY A 14 8.15 -13.19 -3.66
CA GLY A 14 7.82 -11.84 -3.23
C GLY A 14 8.98 -10.86 -3.30
N ALA A 15 8.73 -9.67 -2.74
CA ALA A 15 9.68 -8.57 -2.71
C ALA A 15 9.63 -7.80 -1.38
N ILE A 16 10.79 -7.28 -0.97
CA ILE A 16 10.97 -6.30 0.09
C ILE A 16 11.70 -5.12 -0.53
N VAL A 17 11.07 -3.95 -0.53
CA VAL A 17 11.65 -2.70 -1.02
C VAL A 17 11.70 -1.71 0.13
N ALA A 18 12.86 -1.09 0.36
CA ALA A 18 13.03 -0.03 1.34
C ALA A 18 13.72 1.18 0.71
N ILE A 19 13.22 2.38 1.02
CA ILE A 19 13.68 3.65 0.44
C ILE A 19 13.95 4.63 1.58
N ASN A 20 15.01 5.43 1.44
CA ASN A 20 15.26 6.59 2.30
C ASN A 20 14.32 7.74 1.88
N PRO A 21 13.34 8.14 2.72
CA PRO A 21 12.40 9.18 2.33
C PRO A 21 13.05 10.55 2.06
N ALA A 22 14.21 10.81 2.66
CA ALA A 22 14.86 12.11 2.57
C ALA A 22 15.48 12.41 1.19
N ASN A 23 15.88 11.37 0.44
CA ASN A 23 16.60 11.54 -0.82
C ASN A 23 16.18 10.59 -1.95
N GLY A 24 15.29 9.62 -1.69
CA GLY A 24 14.83 8.65 -2.69
C GLY A 24 15.78 7.45 -2.93
N GLU A 25 16.87 7.35 -2.17
CA GLU A 25 17.81 6.23 -2.28
C GLU A 25 17.12 4.90 -1.92
N ILE A 26 17.27 3.91 -2.79
CA ILE A 26 16.81 2.54 -2.52
C ILE A 26 17.81 1.88 -1.57
N LEU A 27 17.39 1.65 -0.33
CA LEU A 27 18.19 1.06 0.75
C LEU A 27 18.23 -0.47 0.68
N CYS A 28 17.18 -1.06 0.11
CA CYS A 28 17.03 -2.50 -0.04
C CYS A 28 16.05 -2.80 -1.16
N ILE A 29 16.39 -3.76 -2.01
CA ILE A 29 15.51 -4.36 -3.00
C ILE A 29 15.77 -5.86 -3.02
N ALA A 30 15.18 -6.57 -2.07
CA ALA A 30 15.29 -8.01 -1.96
C ALA A 30 14.10 -8.68 -2.65
N THR A 31 14.38 -9.70 -3.44
CA THR A 31 13.37 -10.45 -4.18
C THR A 31 13.66 -11.94 -4.14
N ASN A 32 12.63 -12.75 -4.24
CA ASN A 32 12.76 -14.17 -4.46
C ASN A 32 11.58 -14.68 -5.30
N THR A 33 11.88 -15.64 -6.18
CA THR A 33 10.91 -16.39 -7.00
C THR A 33 11.28 -17.86 -6.95
N PRO A 34 10.47 -18.78 -7.49
CA PRO A 34 10.85 -20.19 -7.61
C PRO A 34 12.15 -20.40 -8.38
N SER A 35 12.50 -19.49 -9.30
CA SER A 35 13.73 -19.52 -10.10
C SER A 35 14.91 -18.77 -9.46
N GLY A 36 14.76 -18.23 -8.25
CA GLY A 36 15.75 -17.42 -7.54
C GLY A 36 15.40 -15.93 -7.50
N SER A 37 16.39 -15.08 -7.24
CA SER A 37 16.20 -13.62 -7.18
C SER A 37 15.97 -13.05 -8.58
N ASP A 38 14.91 -12.23 -8.72
CA ASP A 38 14.59 -11.48 -9.95
C ASP A 38 14.06 -10.10 -9.56
N VAL A 39 14.80 -9.06 -9.87
CA VAL A 39 14.45 -7.67 -9.53
C VAL A 39 13.07 -7.27 -10.09
N ARG A 40 12.64 -7.88 -11.21
CA ARG A 40 11.33 -7.63 -11.79
C ARG A 40 10.17 -7.98 -10.84
N GLN A 41 10.39 -8.86 -9.87
CA GLN A 41 9.39 -9.14 -8.81
C GLN A 41 9.05 -7.88 -8.00
N ALA A 42 9.99 -6.94 -7.88
CA ALA A 42 9.81 -5.69 -7.16
C ALA A 42 9.37 -4.52 -8.04
N ILE A 43 9.85 -4.46 -9.29
CA ILE A 43 9.71 -3.28 -10.17
C ILE A 43 8.90 -3.55 -11.44
N GLY A 44 8.77 -4.80 -11.85
CA GLY A 44 8.24 -5.19 -13.16
C GLY A 44 7.02 -6.09 -13.12
N LYS A 45 6.55 -6.47 -11.94
CA LYS A 45 5.36 -7.33 -11.75
C LYS A 45 4.29 -6.60 -10.95
N PRO A 46 3.40 -5.82 -11.60
CA PRO A 46 2.31 -5.15 -10.90
C PRO A 46 1.26 -6.17 -10.45
N GLN A 47 0.81 -6.02 -9.21
CA GLN A 47 -0.20 -6.86 -8.57
C GLN A 47 -1.21 -6.00 -7.82
N ALA A 48 -2.38 -6.56 -7.47
CA ALA A 48 -3.35 -5.85 -6.65
C ALA A 48 -2.71 -5.44 -5.31
N PRO A 49 -2.76 -4.15 -4.94
CA PRO A 49 -2.15 -3.67 -3.69
C PRO A 49 -2.97 -4.04 -2.44
N GLY A 50 -4.22 -4.43 -2.62
CA GLY A 50 -5.13 -4.70 -1.52
C GLY A 50 -5.27 -3.52 -0.56
N SER A 51 -5.52 -3.81 0.70
CA SER A 51 -5.78 -2.78 1.71
C SER A 51 -4.63 -1.80 1.99
N THR A 52 -3.42 -2.01 1.46
CA THR A 52 -2.36 -0.98 1.52
C THR A 52 -2.75 0.27 0.74
N PHE A 53 -3.52 0.09 -0.33
CA PHE A 53 -4.03 1.16 -1.19
C PHE A 53 -5.03 2.10 -0.49
N LYS A 54 -5.68 1.65 0.59
CA LYS A 54 -6.60 2.46 1.39
C LYS A 54 -5.96 3.73 1.95
N THR A 55 -4.64 3.77 2.09
CA THR A 55 -3.91 4.98 2.48
C THR A 55 -3.97 6.06 1.41
N ALA A 56 -3.71 5.71 0.15
CA ALA A 56 -3.84 6.62 -0.99
C ALA A 56 -5.31 7.03 -1.21
N GLN A 57 -6.22 6.08 -1.03
CA GLN A 57 -7.66 6.32 -1.12
C GLN A 57 -8.13 7.36 -0.09
N ALA A 58 -7.71 7.22 1.18
CA ALA A 58 -8.06 8.16 2.24
C ALA A 58 -7.53 9.58 1.95
N LEU A 59 -6.28 9.68 1.47
CA LEU A 59 -5.67 10.96 1.08
C LEU A 59 -6.47 11.67 -0.03
N THR A 60 -6.89 10.91 -1.03
CA THR A 60 -7.69 11.44 -2.16
C THR A 60 -9.06 11.91 -1.70
N LEU A 61 -9.78 11.08 -0.94
CA LEU A 61 -11.13 11.40 -0.46
C LEU A 61 -11.15 12.62 0.49
N LEU A 62 -10.13 12.76 1.35
CA LEU A 62 -9.95 13.95 2.20
C LEU A 62 -9.66 15.19 1.35
N SER A 63 -8.81 15.07 0.34
CA SER A 63 -8.43 16.20 -0.51
C SER A 63 -9.58 16.71 -1.38
N GLU A 64 -10.44 15.81 -1.85
CA GLU A 64 -11.64 16.16 -2.59
C GLU A 64 -12.82 16.59 -1.70
N GLY A 65 -12.67 16.54 -0.37
CA GLY A 65 -13.74 16.90 0.56
C GLY A 65 -14.91 15.90 0.60
N VAL A 66 -14.76 14.72 -0.03
CA VAL A 66 -15.77 13.64 0.01
C VAL A 66 -15.95 13.12 1.43
N ILE A 67 -14.90 13.17 2.22
CA ILE A 67 -14.90 12.80 3.64
C ILE A 67 -14.20 13.86 4.48
N THR A 68 -14.52 13.85 5.78
CA THR A 68 -13.71 14.45 6.84
C THR A 68 -13.14 13.35 7.74
N PRO A 69 -12.18 13.65 8.64
CA PRO A 69 -11.70 12.68 9.62
C PRO A 69 -12.80 12.08 10.49
N GLU A 70 -13.92 12.79 10.69
CA GLU A 70 -15.07 12.42 11.51
C GLU A 70 -16.14 11.64 10.74
N THR A 71 -16.04 11.56 9.41
CA THR A 71 -17.01 10.83 8.56
C THR A 71 -17.16 9.39 9.02
N LYS A 72 -18.38 9.03 9.44
CA LYS A 72 -18.71 7.71 10.00
C LYS A 72 -19.47 6.87 8.99
N VAL A 73 -19.05 5.61 8.86
CA VAL A 73 -19.76 4.59 8.07
C VAL A 73 -20.05 3.39 8.95
N SER A 74 -21.31 2.92 8.89
CA SER A 74 -21.71 1.70 9.57
C SER A 74 -21.26 0.46 8.79
N CYS A 75 -20.72 -0.53 9.50
CA CYS A 75 -20.31 -1.80 8.95
C CYS A 75 -20.81 -2.95 9.84
N VAL A 76 -21.61 -3.82 9.28
CA VAL A 76 -22.11 -5.03 9.94
C VAL A 76 -21.57 -6.24 9.16
N ASN A 77 -20.31 -6.66 9.49
CA ASN A 77 -19.62 -7.79 8.87
C ASN A 77 -19.42 -7.67 7.33
N GLY A 78 -19.50 -6.46 6.77
CA GLY A 78 -19.34 -6.22 5.35
C GLY A 78 -20.49 -5.44 4.73
N VAL A 79 -20.55 -5.46 3.41
CA VAL A 79 -21.59 -4.82 2.59
C VAL A 79 -22.12 -5.81 1.56
N THR A 80 -23.40 -5.73 1.28
CA THR A 80 -24.05 -6.52 0.23
C THR A 80 -24.80 -5.56 -0.70
N ASP A 81 -24.61 -5.73 -2.01
CA ASP A 81 -25.36 -5.04 -3.05
C ASP A 81 -25.76 -6.03 -4.14
N GLY A 82 -27.04 -6.28 -4.28
CA GLY A 82 -27.53 -7.36 -5.14
C GLY A 82 -26.92 -8.71 -4.74
N ASN A 83 -26.26 -9.36 -5.70
CA ASN A 83 -25.58 -10.63 -5.50
C ASN A 83 -24.10 -10.47 -5.06
N ILE A 84 -23.58 -9.24 -4.98
CA ILE A 84 -22.19 -8.99 -4.60
C ILE A 84 -22.14 -8.80 -3.09
N LYS A 85 -21.36 -9.67 -2.44
CA LYS A 85 -21.10 -9.59 -1.00
C LYS A 85 -19.60 -9.41 -0.76
N VAL A 86 -19.25 -8.31 -0.09
CA VAL A 86 -17.88 -8.06 0.37
C VAL A 86 -17.83 -8.18 1.87
N GLY A 87 -17.09 -9.15 2.37
CA GLY A 87 -16.92 -9.39 3.80
C GLY A 87 -16.04 -8.31 4.44
N CYS A 88 -16.25 -8.12 5.75
CA CYS A 88 -15.35 -7.35 6.60
C CYS A 88 -15.14 -8.11 7.91
N HIS A 89 -13.93 -8.07 8.44
CA HIS A 89 -13.67 -8.67 9.74
C HIS A 89 -14.42 -7.91 10.85
N LYS A 90 -14.64 -8.60 11.96
CA LYS A 90 -15.42 -8.06 13.08
C LYS A 90 -14.68 -6.91 13.77
N HIS A 91 -15.35 -5.78 13.91
CA HIS A 91 -14.90 -4.60 14.63
C HIS A 91 -16.12 -3.81 15.15
N ARG A 92 -15.90 -2.80 15.98
CA ARG A 92 -16.98 -1.89 16.38
C ARG A 92 -17.54 -1.12 15.17
N SER A 93 -18.76 -0.66 15.27
CA SER A 93 -19.44 0.12 14.23
C SER A 93 -20.33 1.21 14.89
N PRO A 94 -20.48 2.40 14.31
CA PRO A 94 -19.81 2.89 13.10
C PRO A 94 -18.35 3.25 13.35
N LEU A 95 -17.53 3.34 12.27
CA LEU A 95 -16.14 3.79 12.33
C LEU A 95 -15.97 5.14 11.65
N ALA A 96 -15.14 6.03 12.24
CA ALA A 96 -14.57 7.19 11.57
C ALA A 96 -13.24 6.81 10.89
N LEU A 97 -12.70 7.70 10.05
CA LEU A 97 -11.52 7.44 9.21
C LEU A 97 -10.36 6.77 9.96
N LYS A 98 -9.97 7.32 11.12
CA LYS A 98 -8.82 6.84 11.90
C LYS A 98 -8.96 5.36 12.26
N ASP A 99 -10.11 4.98 12.80
CA ASP A 99 -10.37 3.59 13.17
C ASP A 99 -10.64 2.71 11.92
N ALA A 100 -11.31 3.23 10.91
CA ALA A 100 -11.58 2.52 9.66
C ALA A 100 -10.29 2.12 8.94
N LEU A 101 -9.30 3.00 8.89
CA LEU A 101 -8.00 2.71 8.31
C LEU A 101 -7.18 1.77 9.19
N ALA A 102 -7.15 1.99 10.52
CA ALA A 102 -6.42 1.16 11.48
C ALA A 102 -6.95 -0.27 11.55
N GLN A 103 -8.27 -0.43 11.48
CA GLN A 103 -8.95 -1.73 11.44
C GLN A 103 -9.12 -2.27 10.01
N SER A 104 -8.72 -1.50 8.99
CA SER A 104 -8.85 -1.92 7.59
C SER A 104 -10.29 -2.24 7.13
N CYS A 105 -11.29 -1.48 7.60
CA CYS A 105 -12.70 -1.71 7.28
C CYS A 105 -12.96 -1.64 5.76
N ASN A 106 -13.39 -2.74 5.15
CA ASN A 106 -13.70 -2.78 3.72
C ASN A 106 -14.93 -1.92 3.40
N THR A 107 -16.01 -2.08 4.16
CA THR A 107 -17.26 -1.34 3.94
C THR A 107 -17.03 0.16 3.89
N TRP A 108 -16.24 0.69 4.83
CA TRP A 108 -15.96 2.12 4.90
C TRP A 108 -15.34 2.64 3.59
N PHE A 109 -14.31 1.95 3.08
CA PHE A 109 -13.60 2.36 1.87
C PHE A 109 -14.38 2.12 0.59
N LEU A 110 -15.15 1.04 0.51
CA LEU A 110 -16.04 0.78 -0.64
C LEU A 110 -17.10 1.86 -0.77
N MET A 111 -17.79 2.17 0.33
CA MET A 111 -18.90 3.13 0.34
C MET A 111 -18.43 4.55 0.06
N THR A 112 -17.34 5.01 0.68
CA THR A 112 -16.81 6.35 0.46
C THR A 112 -16.21 6.54 -0.93
N PHE A 113 -15.57 5.51 -1.50
CA PHE A 113 -15.15 5.56 -2.90
C PHE A 113 -16.33 5.60 -3.86
N ALA A 114 -17.34 4.73 -3.65
CA ALA A 114 -18.53 4.75 -4.49
C ALA A 114 -19.27 6.10 -4.40
N SER A 115 -19.31 6.73 -3.23
CA SER A 115 -19.93 8.05 -3.08
C SER A 115 -19.18 9.13 -3.87
N MET A 116 -17.83 9.11 -3.89
CA MET A 116 -17.05 10.01 -4.74
C MET A 116 -17.41 9.86 -6.21
N ILE A 117 -17.44 8.63 -6.71
CA ILE A 117 -17.66 8.37 -8.14
C ILE A 117 -19.10 8.72 -8.57
N ASN A 118 -20.06 8.59 -7.66
CA ASN A 118 -21.48 8.84 -7.92
C ASN A 118 -21.93 10.24 -7.44
N ASP A 119 -20.98 11.16 -7.20
CA ASP A 119 -21.32 12.50 -6.73
C ASP A 119 -21.63 13.44 -7.89
N ASP A 120 -22.89 13.47 -8.30
CA ASP A 120 -23.38 14.35 -9.39
C ASP A 120 -23.39 15.84 -9.00
N PHE A 121 -23.12 16.16 -7.74
CA PHE A 121 -22.97 17.54 -7.28
C PHE A 121 -21.54 18.06 -7.47
N MET A 122 -20.53 17.19 -7.21
CA MET A 122 -19.13 17.56 -7.35
C MET A 122 -18.61 17.40 -8.77
N TYR A 123 -19.13 16.46 -9.55
CA TYR A 123 -18.64 16.12 -10.89
C TYR A 123 -19.78 16.11 -11.89
N GLU A 124 -19.57 16.72 -13.06
CA GLU A 124 -20.57 16.68 -14.14
C GLU A 124 -20.80 15.27 -14.67
N THR A 125 -19.79 14.42 -14.60
CA THR A 125 -19.85 13.05 -15.09
C THR A 125 -19.01 12.10 -14.22
N LYS A 126 -19.38 10.82 -14.20
CA LYS A 126 -18.54 9.75 -13.59
C LYS A 126 -17.16 9.64 -14.23
N ASP A 127 -17.03 10.00 -15.51
CA ASP A 127 -15.76 10.02 -16.24
C ASP A 127 -14.84 11.11 -15.68
N GLU A 128 -15.37 12.24 -15.30
CA GLU A 128 -14.65 13.30 -14.58
C GLU A 128 -14.24 12.85 -13.18
N ALA A 129 -15.16 12.26 -12.43
CA ALA A 129 -14.88 11.74 -11.09
C ALA A 129 -13.73 10.73 -11.07
N ILE A 130 -13.75 9.74 -11.97
CA ILE A 130 -12.67 8.73 -12.04
C ILE A 130 -11.37 9.32 -12.58
N THR A 131 -11.42 10.31 -13.45
CA THR A 131 -10.24 11.02 -13.99
C THR A 131 -9.58 11.83 -12.86
N THR A 132 -10.37 12.52 -12.07
CA THR A 132 -9.91 13.26 -10.87
C THR A 132 -9.26 12.30 -9.87
N TRP A 133 -9.95 11.24 -9.48
CA TRP A 133 -9.40 10.21 -8.60
C TRP A 133 -8.06 9.66 -9.12
N ARG A 134 -8.01 9.27 -10.40
CA ARG A 134 -6.80 8.76 -11.04
C ARG A 134 -5.64 9.75 -11.01
N SER A 135 -5.93 11.04 -11.18
CA SER A 135 -4.92 12.10 -11.16
C SER A 135 -4.22 12.24 -9.80
N TYR A 136 -4.96 12.07 -8.69
CA TYR A 136 -4.39 12.00 -7.35
C TYR A 136 -3.47 10.79 -7.19
N MET A 137 -3.94 9.61 -7.59
CA MET A 137 -3.15 8.38 -7.53
C MET A 137 -1.85 8.48 -8.32
N GLN A 138 -1.91 9.02 -9.54
CA GLN A 138 -0.72 9.25 -10.38
C GLN A 138 0.24 10.26 -9.75
N SER A 139 -0.27 11.30 -9.11
CA SER A 139 0.58 12.28 -8.42
C SER A 139 1.36 11.68 -7.26
N MET A 140 0.90 10.57 -6.68
CA MET A 140 1.59 9.79 -5.65
C MET A 140 2.57 8.74 -6.22
N GLY A 141 2.77 8.70 -7.53
CA GLY A 141 3.68 7.76 -8.21
C GLY A 141 3.07 6.40 -8.52
N LEU A 142 1.73 6.28 -8.56
CA LEU A 142 1.02 5.05 -8.87
C LEU A 142 0.58 5.01 -10.34
N GLY A 143 0.38 3.81 -10.88
CA GLY A 143 -0.13 3.58 -12.24
C GLY A 143 0.95 3.50 -13.32
N GLY A 144 1.64 4.59 -13.64
CA GLY A 144 2.71 4.59 -14.64
C GLY A 144 4.08 4.25 -14.07
N PRO A 145 5.10 3.95 -14.91
CA PRO A 145 6.47 3.80 -14.45
C PRO A 145 7.01 5.13 -13.90
N MET A 146 7.83 5.06 -12.87
CA MET A 146 8.47 6.25 -12.25
C MET A 146 9.76 6.63 -12.96
N HIS A 147 10.28 5.77 -13.85
CA HIS A 147 11.52 5.93 -14.58
C HIS A 147 12.75 5.95 -13.66
N ILE A 148 12.86 4.89 -12.86
CA ILE A 148 14.01 4.62 -11.98
C ILE A 148 15.26 4.27 -12.79
N ASP A 149 16.41 4.18 -12.11
CA ASP A 149 17.70 3.82 -12.72
C ASP A 149 17.98 2.30 -12.73
N ILE A 150 16.91 1.48 -12.70
CA ILE A 150 16.99 0.01 -12.83
C ILE A 150 16.16 -0.39 -14.06
N GLU A 151 16.73 -1.21 -14.92
CA GLU A 151 16.03 -1.71 -16.11
C GLU A 151 14.90 -2.69 -15.77
N GLY A 152 13.87 -2.73 -16.61
CA GLY A 152 12.75 -3.66 -16.48
C GLY A 152 11.59 -3.13 -15.63
N GLU A 153 11.61 -1.83 -15.27
CA GLU A 153 10.48 -1.20 -14.60
C GLU A 153 9.21 -1.26 -15.46
N GLN A 154 8.10 -1.61 -14.80
CA GLN A 154 6.76 -1.55 -15.36
C GLN A 154 5.87 -0.66 -14.48
N GLY A 155 4.88 -0.02 -15.09
CA GLY A 155 3.81 0.63 -14.34
C GLY A 155 2.75 -0.36 -13.85
N GLY A 156 1.92 0.11 -12.93
CA GLY A 156 0.69 -0.58 -12.56
C GLY A 156 -0.49 -0.18 -13.46
N LEU A 157 -1.68 -0.67 -13.12
CA LEU A 157 -2.95 -0.27 -13.71
C LEU A 157 -3.70 0.64 -12.74
N LEU A 158 -4.17 1.77 -13.25
CA LEU A 158 -5.25 2.56 -12.65
C LEU A 158 -6.30 2.76 -13.72
N ALA A 159 -7.41 2.07 -13.62
CA ALA A 159 -8.49 2.19 -14.60
C ALA A 159 -8.95 3.65 -14.72
N GLY A 160 -8.97 4.17 -15.93
CA GLY A 160 -9.50 5.49 -16.27
C GLY A 160 -10.82 5.35 -17.04
N ALA A 161 -11.45 6.49 -17.36
CA ALA A 161 -12.73 6.55 -18.02
C ALA A 161 -12.80 5.70 -19.30
N ASP A 162 -11.84 5.89 -20.23
CA ASP A 162 -11.80 5.13 -21.49
C ASP A 162 -11.74 3.62 -21.29
N TYR A 163 -10.96 3.16 -20.29
CA TYR A 163 -10.86 1.74 -19.97
C TYR A 163 -12.19 1.21 -19.44
N LEU A 164 -12.80 1.91 -18.48
CA LEU A 164 -14.06 1.52 -17.85
C LEU A 164 -15.22 1.56 -18.87
N ASN A 165 -15.28 2.60 -19.69
CA ASN A 165 -16.29 2.75 -20.72
C ASN A 165 -16.24 1.60 -21.74
N ARG A 166 -15.06 1.17 -22.15
CA ARG A 166 -14.90 -0.02 -23.03
C ARG A 166 -15.26 -1.31 -22.29
N ARG A 167 -14.74 -1.52 -21.08
CA ARG A 167 -14.94 -2.75 -20.30
C ARG A 167 -16.39 -2.99 -19.95
N TYR A 168 -17.11 -1.94 -19.51
CA TYR A 168 -18.48 -2.02 -19.05
C TYR A 168 -19.51 -1.44 -20.04
N LYS A 169 -19.11 -1.14 -21.29
CA LYS A 169 -19.99 -0.59 -22.33
C LYS A 169 -20.77 0.65 -21.85
N ASN A 170 -20.08 1.56 -21.18
CA ASN A 170 -20.61 2.76 -20.51
C ASN A 170 -21.64 2.48 -19.39
N ARG A 171 -21.79 1.23 -18.95
CA ARG A 171 -22.72 0.81 -17.89
C ARG A 171 -21.99 0.54 -16.59
N TRP A 172 -21.32 1.55 -16.05
CA TRP A 172 -20.64 1.47 -14.76
C TRP A 172 -20.94 2.69 -13.89
N ASP A 173 -20.82 2.50 -12.59
CA ASP A 173 -20.95 3.50 -11.54
C ASP A 173 -19.95 3.19 -10.42
N GLY A 174 -19.99 3.95 -9.33
CA GLY A 174 -19.11 3.74 -8.19
C GLY A 174 -19.24 2.35 -7.56
N LYS A 175 -20.43 1.74 -7.60
CA LYS A 175 -20.63 0.38 -7.08
C LYS A 175 -20.06 -0.68 -8.02
N THR A 176 -20.17 -0.49 -9.32
CA THR A 176 -19.58 -1.39 -10.32
C THR A 176 -18.07 -1.54 -10.13
N ILE A 177 -17.40 -0.45 -9.75
CA ILE A 177 -15.93 -0.38 -9.62
C ILE A 177 -15.45 -0.23 -8.16
N TRP A 178 -16.31 -0.40 -7.18
CA TRP A 178 -15.99 -0.15 -5.77
C TRP A 178 -14.77 -0.93 -5.23
N TRP A 179 -14.44 -2.10 -5.84
CA TRP A 179 -13.24 -2.86 -5.52
C TRP A 179 -11.96 -2.04 -5.63
N ALA A 180 -11.92 -1.05 -6.53
CA ALA A 180 -10.80 -0.12 -6.65
C ALA A 180 -10.59 0.69 -5.35
N GLY A 181 -11.66 0.99 -4.62
CA GLY A 181 -11.60 1.69 -3.33
C GLY A 181 -10.83 0.94 -2.25
N MET A 182 -10.68 -0.37 -2.37
CA MET A 182 -9.88 -1.19 -1.45
C MET A 182 -8.62 -1.80 -2.09
N GLY A 183 -8.25 -1.34 -3.29
CA GLY A 183 -7.01 -1.75 -3.98
C GLY A 183 -7.10 -3.12 -4.63
N GLN A 184 -8.28 -3.49 -5.14
CA GLN A 184 -8.52 -4.69 -5.93
C GLN A 184 -9.26 -4.35 -7.23
N GLY A 185 -9.64 -5.34 -8.01
CA GLY A 185 -10.27 -5.11 -9.30
C GLY A 185 -9.29 -4.53 -10.32
N ASP A 186 -9.65 -3.39 -10.92
CA ASP A 186 -8.88 -2.77 -11.99
C ASP A 186 -7.78 -1.81 -11.46
N VAL A 187 -7.12 -2.21 -10.37
CA VAL A 187 -5.99 -1.51 -9.75
C VAL A 187 -4.85 -2.48 -9.52
N THR A 188 -3.67 -2.18 -10.06
CA THR A 188 -2.43 -2.89 -9.75
C THR A 188 -1.26 -1.93 -9.52
N CYS A 189 -0.33 -2.32 -8.66
CA CYS A 189 0.89 -1.57 -8.34
C CYS A 189 2.07 -2.54 -8.21
N THR A 190 3.28 -2.06 -8.50
CA THR A 190 4.49 -2.81 -8.15
C THR A 190 4.85 -2.60 -6.67
N PRO A 191 5.59 -3.52 -6.03
CA PRO A 191 6.11 -3.31 -4.68
C PRO A 191 6.92 -2.02 -4.54
N LEU A 192 7.65 -1.60 -5.58
CA LEU A 192 8.36 -0.33 -5.60
C LEU A 192 7.40 0.86 -5.52
N GLN A 193 6.33 0.86 -6.31
CA GLN A 193 5.30 1.92 -6.26
C GLN A 193 4.63 1.98 -4.87
N LEU A 194 4.38 0.84 -4.25
CA LEU A 194 3.85 0.78 -2.88
C LEU A 194 4.83 1.32 -1.85
N CYS A 195 6.14 1.07 -2.02
CA CYS A 195 7.17 1.67 -1.17
C CYS A 195 7.24 3.18 -1.36
N ASN A 196 7.15 3.66 -2.61
CA ASN A 196 7.12 5.10 -2.91
C ASN A 196 5.85 5.78 -2.34
N LEU A 197 4.71 5.09 -2.31
CA LEU A 197 3.53 5.59 -1.61
C LEU A 197 3.82 5.81 -0.11
N ALA A 198 4.51 4.86 0.53
CA ALA A 198 4.92 5.01 1.93
C ALA A 198 5.91 6.19 2.10
N VAL A 199 6.85 6.41 1.16
CA VAL A 199 7.74 7.58 1.11
C VAL A 199 6.94 8.87 1.03
N THR A 200 5.98 8.92 0.11
CA THR A 200 5.13 10.09 -0.13
C THR A 200 4.34 10.48 1.12
N ILE A 201 3.79 9.49 1.82
CA ILE A 201 3.07 9.71 3.09
C ILE A 201 4.03 10.16 4.19
N ALA A 202 5.19 9.51 4.33
CA ALA A 202 6.22 9.85 5.30
C ALA A 202 6.67 11.31 5.15
N ASN A 203 6.81 11.78 3.93
CA ASN A 203 7.22 13.14 3.58
C ASN A 203 6.06 14.15 3.54
N ARG A 204 4.83 13.71 3.73
CA ARG A 204 3.64 14.58 3.68
C ARG A 204 3.48 15.29 2.35
N GLY A 205 3.56 14.53 1.24
CA GLY A 205 3.16 15.00 -0.08
C GLY A 205 4.26 15.22 -1.11
N TRP A 206 5.46 14.68 -0.88
CA TRP A 206 6.51 14.73 -1.89
C TRP A 206 7.40 13.50 -1.87
N TYR A 207 8.09 13.24 -2.96
CA TYR A 207 9.09 12.18 -3.10
C TYR A 207 10.13 12.54 -4.15
N TYR A 208 11.29 11.91 -4.08
CA TYR A 208 12.24 11.82 -5.19
C TYR A 208 11.99 10.54 -5.95
N VAL A 209 12.22 10.54 -7.27
CA VAL A 209 12.20 9.28 -8.03
C VAL A 209 13.18 8.29 -7.38
N PRO A 210 12.73 7.08 -7.00
CA PRO A 210 13.60 6.10 -6.38
C PRO A 210 14.80 5.75 -7.26
N HIS A 211 15.99 5.59 -6.68
CA HIS A 211 17.22 5.32 -7.40
C HIS A 211 18.24 4.59 -6.53
N ILE A 212 19.18 3.88 -7.19
CA ILE A 212 20.29 3.18 -6.52
C ILE A 212 21.61 3.95 -6.60
N HIS A 213 21.79 4.82 -7.60
CA HIS A 213 23.01 5.59 -7.77
C HIS A 213 23.03 6.78 -6.80
N GLN A 214 23.83 6.68 -5.74
CA GLN A 214 23.91 7.69 -4.67
C GLN A 214 24.49 9.03 -5.14
N ASP A 215 25.50 9.01 -6.01
CA ASP A 215 26.17 10.20 -6.53
C ASP A 215 25.60 10.68 -7.87
N THR A 216 24.31 10.44 -8.10
CA THR A 216 23.68 10.84 -9.35
C THR A 216 23.69 12.37 -9.54
N LYS A 217 24.06 12.82 -10.74
CA LYS A 217 23.93 14.21 -11.18
C LYS A 217 22.67 14.43 -12.03
N ASN A 218 21.89 13.39 -12.26
CA ASN A 218 20.68 13.46 -13.06
C ASN A 218 19.58 14.19 -12.28
N GLN A 219 19.15 15.33 -12.79
CA GLN A 219 18.12 16.19 -12.19
C GLN A 219 16.79 15.46 -11.93
N ARG A 220 16.48 14.40 -12.67
CA ARG A 220 15.30 13.56 -12.43
C ARG A 220 15.27 13.03 -11.00
N TYR A 221 16.40 12.58 -10.47
CA TYR A 221 16.53 11.98 -9.13
C TYR A 221 16.77 13.04 -8.03
N LEU A 222 17.13 14.26 -8.42
CA LEU A 222 17.40 15.38 -7.51
C LEU A 222 16.21 16.34 -7.38
N THR A 223 15.17 16.17 -8.20
CA THR A 223 13.99 17.03 -8.20
C THR A 223 12.84 16.38 -7.43
N ARG A 224 12.32 17.08 -6.44
CA ARG A 224 11.13 16.66 -5.70
C ARG A 224 9.90 16.63 -6.60
N ARG A 225 9.17 15.54 -6.51
CA ARG A 225 7.84 15.40 -7.09
C ARG A 225 6.81 15.68 -6.00
N HIS A 226 5.91 16.61 -6.24
CA HIS A 226 4.85 16.98 -5.31
C HIS A 226 3.54 16.35 -5.74
N THR A 227 2.78 15.87 -4.77
CA THR A 227 1.44 15.32 -5.00
C THR A 227 0.41 16.42 -5.14
N LYS A 228 -0.76 16.07 -5.67
CA LYS A 228 -1.95 16.94 -5.68
C LYS A 228 -2.70 16.93 -4.33
N VAL A 229 -2.35 16.00 -3.45
CA VAL A 229 -3.00 15.81 -2.15
C VAL A 229 -2.84 17.05 -1.27
N HIS A 230 -3.93 17.51 -0.69
CA HIS A 230 -3.92 18.64 0.23
C HIS A 230 -3.10 18.32 1.48
N GLN A 231 -2.34 19.29 1.96
CA GLN A 231 -1.41 19.13 3.07
C GLN A 231 -2.09 18.60 4.35
N ASP A 232 -3.30 19.05 4.62
CA ASP A 232 -4.07 18.68 5.82
C ASP A 232 -4.55 17.23 5.81
N ALA A 233 -4.61 16.58 4.63
CA ALA A 233 -5.01 15.18 4.51
C ALA A 233 -3.98 14.21 5.10
N TYR A 234 -2.70 14.60 5.20
CA TYR A 234 -1.64 13.69 5.65
C TYR A 234 -1.71 13.38 7.14
N ALA A 235 -1.97 14.36 7.99
CA ALA A 235 -1.96 14.17 9.44
C ALA A 235 -2.94 13.08 9.91
N PRO A 236 -4.24 13.10 9.55
CA PRO A 236 -5.19 12.07 9.97
C PRO A 236 -4.85 10.67 9.41
N VAL A 237 -4.30 10.58 8.19
CA VAL A 237 -3.88 9.30 7.59
C VAL A 237 -2.64 8.74 8.31
N ILE A 238 -1.64 9.57 8.61
CA ILE A 238 -0.44 9.15 9.37
C ILE A 238 -0.82 8.69 10.77
N GLU A 239 -1.71 9.40 11.46
CA GLU A 239 -2.22 8.98 12.78
C GLU A 239 -2.96 7.64 12.72
N ALA A 240 -3.75 7.42 11.67
CA ALA A 240 -4.44 6.15 11.47
C ALA A 240 -3.46 5.00 11.16
N MET A 241 -2.42 5.25 10.36
CA MET A 241 -1.35 4.28 10.11
C MET A 241 -0.55 3.97 11.38
N HIS A 242 -0.32 4.96 12.24
CA HIS A 242 0.30 4.73 13.54
C HIS A 242 -0.60 3.91 14.45
N LEU A 243 -1.89 4.24 14.51
CA LEU A 243 -2.88 3.48 15.27
C LEU A 243 -2.98 2.02 14.82
N ALA A 244 -2.82 1.74 13.51
CA ALA A 244 -2.80 0.37 12.98
C ALA A 244 -1.66 -0.46 13.59
N VAL A 245 -0.51 0.16 13.89
CA VAL A 245 0.63 -0.48 14.54
C VAL A 245 0.46 -0.51 16.06
N GLU A 246 -0.14 0.50 16.67
CA GLU A 246 -0.31 0.53 18.13
C GLU A 246 -1.33 -0.52 18.62
N LYS A 247 -2.47 -0.62 17.94
CA LYS A 247 -3.58 -1.49 18.37
C LYS A 247 -4.51 -1.97 17.26
N GLY A 248 -4.09 -1.80 15.99
CA GLY A 248 -4.85 -2.25 14.83
C GLY A 248 -4.26 -3.52 14.21
N THR A 249 -4.42 -3.65 12.89
CA THR A 249 -4.05 -4.85 12.13
C THR A 249 -2.55 -5.15 12.09
N ALA A 250 -1.68 -4.19 12.41
CA ALA A 250 -0.23 -4.35 12.43
C ALA A 250 0.37 -4.35 13.85
N ALA A 251 -0.42 -4.61 14.89
CA ALA A 251 0.05 -4.52 16.29
C ALA A 251 1.21 -5.48 16.64
N SER A 252 1.42 -6.53 15.83
CA SER A 252 2.53 -7.49 16.01
C SER A 252 3.93 -6.89 15.81
N ILE A 253 4.03 -5.68 15.23
CA ILE A 253 5.29 -4.96 14.99
C ILE A 253 5.45 -3.70 15.84
N ARG A 254 4.60 -3.51 16.85
CA ARG A 254 4.73 -2.39 17.78
C ARG A 254 6.09 -2.40 18.48
N THR A 255 6.71 -1.23 18.54
CA THR A 255 8.04 -1.01 19.14
C THR A 255 8.07 0.25 20.00
N THR A 256 9.23 0.52 20.62
CA THR A 256 9.46 1.75 21.41
C THR A 256 9.60 3.01 20.52
N TYR A 257 9.89 2.84 19.24
CA TYR A 257 9.86 3.94 18.27
C TYR A 257 8.60 3.87 17.41
N PRO A 258 7.96 5.02 17.13
CA PRO A 258 6.69 5.03 16.43
C PRO A 258 6.82 4.57 14.98
N ILE A 259 6.15 3.48 14.62
CA ILE A 259 6.00 3.00 13.24
C ILE A 259 4.61 3.41 12.76
N CYS A 260 4.52 3.87 11.50
CA CYS A 260 3.27 4.05 10.77
C CYS A 260 3.18 2.99 9.70
N GLY A 261 2.08 2.25 9.63
CA GLY A 261 1.97 1.17 8.65
C GLY A 261 0.54 0.77 8.32
N LYS A 262 0.42 0.03 7.21
CA LYS A 262 -0.85 -0.53 6.75
C LYS A 262 -0.62 -1.93 6.20
N THR A 263 -1.35 -2.89 6.74
CA THR A 263 -1.40 -4.27 6.23
C THR A 263 -2.28 -4.37 5.00
N GLY A 264 -1.94 -5.26 4.11
CA GLY A 264 -2.76 -5.71 2.99
C GLY A 264 -2.91 -7.22 3.02
N THR A 265 -4.12 -7.65 2.74
CA THR A 265 -4.44 -9.05 2.44
C THR A 265 -5.17 -9.01 1.11
N ILE A 266 -4.67 -9.70 0.13
CA ILE A 266 -5.20 -9.69 -1.23
C ILE A 266 -5.80 -11.05 -1.51
N GLU A 267 -7.13 -11.07 -1.68
CA GLU A 267 -7.85 -12.28 -2.04
C GLU A 267 -7.35 -12.83 -3.38
N ASN A 268 -7.11 -14.12 -3.43
CA ASN A 268 -6.52 -14.80 -4.56
C ASN A 268 -7.03 -16.26 -4.59
N PRO A 269 -7.21 -16.89 -5.75
CA PRO A 269 -7.42 -18.33 -5.81
C PRO A 269 -6.27 -19.08 -5.11
N GLY A 270 -6.58 -19.80 -4.01
CA GLY A 270 -5.60 -20.38 -3.09
C GLY A 270 -5.42 -19.53 -1.83
N ALA A 271 -4.20 -19.46 -1.30
CA ALA A 271 -3.90 -18.62 -0.15
C ALA A 271 -3.75 -17.15 -0.58
N ASP A 272 -4.23 -16.23 0.24
CA ASP A 272 -4.15 -14.79 0.00
C ASP A 272 -2.70 -14.31 -0.10
N HIS A 273 -2.48 -13.19 -0.80
CA HIS A 273 -1.18 -12.52 -0.78
C HIS A 273 -1.06 -11.62 0.44
N SER A 274 0.12 -11.64 1.04
CA SER A 274 0.47 -10.86 2.23
C SER A 274 1.19 -9.58 1.83
N ALA A 275 0.69 -8.42 2.23
CA ALA A 275 1.31 -7.15 1.93
C ALA A 275 1.40 -6.23 3.17
N PHE A 276 2.37 -5.33 3.15
CA PHE A 276 2.54 -4.27 4.13
C PHE A 276 3.26 -3.09 3.50
N ILE A 277 2.81 -1.88 3.85
CA ILE A 277 3.57 -0.65 3.62
C ILE A 277 3.71 0.12 4.93
N GLY A 278 4.80 0.86 5.09
CA GLY A 278 4.99 1.68 6.28
C GLY A 278 6.27 2.47 6.27
N PHE A 279 6.46 3.26 7.30
CA PHE A 279 7.66 4.05 7.51
C PHE A 279 7.95 4.25 9.00
N ALA A 280 9.18 4.57 9.32
CA ALA A 280 9.62 4.84 10.68
C ALA A 280 10.86 5.78 10.72
N PRO A 281 11.04 6.54 11.82
CA PRO A 281 10.02 6.87 12.83
C PRO A 281 8.88 7.75 12.25
N MET A 282 7.76 7.89 12.95
CA MET A 282 6.63 8.76 12.55
C MET A 282 7.03 10.22 12.35
N LYS A 283 7.92 10.72 13.23
CA LYS A 283 8.58 12.03 13.11
C LYS A 283 9.98 11.82 12.55
N ASN A 284 10.39 12.66 11.59
CA ASN A 284 11.66 12.55 10.90
C ASN A 284 11.94 11.15 10.35
N PRO A 285 11.09 10.63 9.46
CA PRO A 285 11.18 9.28 8.93
C PRO A 285 12.54 9.03 8.27
N LYS A 286 13.11 7.85 8.54
CA LYS A 286 14.43 7.43 8.06
C LYS A 286 14.34 6.30 7.05
N ILE A 287 13.26 5.54 7.09
CA ILE A 287 13.01 4.41 6.21
C ILE A 287 11.52 4.34 5.89
N ALA A 288 11.21 4.16 4.62
CA ALA A 288 9.92 3.68 4.15
C ALA A 288 10.10 2.30 3.53
N ILE A 289 9.10 1.44 3.64
CA ILE A 289 9.19 0.04 3.27
C ILE A 289 7.89 -0.47 2.66
N ALA A 290 8.00 -1.35 1.67
CA ALA A 290 6.93 -2.22 1.21
C ALA A 290 7.39 -3.67 1.23
N VAL A 291 6.52 -4.55 1.67
CA VAL A 291 6.69 -6.00 1.61
C VAL A 291 5.49 -6.61 0.91
N TYR A 292 5.74 -7.45 -0.07
CA TYR A 292 4.70 -8.19 -0.79
C TYR A 292 5.14 -9.65 -0.92
N VAL A 293 4.32 -10.59 -0.44
CA VAL A 293 4.60 -12.03 -0.48
C VAL A 293 3.40 -12.76 -1.04
N GLU A 294 3.59 -13.40 -2.19
CA GLU A 294 2.55 -14.19 -2.84
C GLU A 294 2.19 -15.40 -1.97
N HIS A 295 0.89 -15.68 -1.86
CA HIS A 295 0.34 -16.77 -1.05
C HIS A 295 0.79 -16.76 0.42
N GLY A 296 1.19 -15.58 0.93
CA GLY A 296 1.71 -15.41 2.28
C GLY A 296 0.65 -15.35 3.38
N GLY A 297 -0.64 -15.40 3.04
CA GLY A 297 -1.74 -15.26 3.99
C GLY A 297 -1.96 -13.81 4.42
N PHE A 298 -2.34 -13.60 5.67
CA PHE A 298 -2.62 -12.26 6.17
C PHE A 298 -1.37 -11.37 6.25
N GLY A 299 -1.53 -10.10 5.84
CA GLY A 299 -0.46 -9.11 5.94
C GLY A 299 0.08 -8.93 7.36
N ALA A 300 -0.78 -9.10 8.37
CA ALA A 300 -0.43 -9.07 9.78
C ALA A 300 0.53 -10.19 10.21
N ASP A 301 0.46 -11.36 9.56
CA ASP A 301 1.15 -12.57 10.00
C ASP A 301 2.54 -12.73 9.35
N LEU A 302 2.74 -12.18 8.16
CA LEU A 302 3.99 -12.35 7.43
C LEU A 302 4.62 -11.02 6.96
N ALA A 303 3.94 -10.24 6.13
CA ALA A 303 4.52 -9.03 5.55
C ALA A 303 4.87 -7.95 6.60
N ALA A 304 3.97 -7.68 7.54
CA ALA A 304 4.23 -6.73 8.62
C ALA A 304 5.38 -7.17 9.53
N PRO A 305 5.47 -8.43 10.03
CA PRO A 305 6.63 -8.92 10.75
C PRO A 305 7.95 -8.81 10.00
N MET A 306 7.98 -9.10 8.69
CA MET A 306 9.19 -8.91 7.86
C MET A 306 9.60 -7.44 7.82
N ALA A 307 8.64 -6.53 7.58
CA ALA A 307 8.88 -5.10 7.55
C ALA A 307 9.43 -4.58 8.88
N GLY A 308 8.84 -5.01 10.01
CA GLY A 308 9.30 -4.63 11.35
C GLY A 308 10.77 -5.02 11.60
N LEU A 309 11.19 -6.20 11.16
CA LEU A 309 12.58 -6.67 11.28
C LEU A 309 13.54 -5.83 10.43
N VAL A 310 13.17 -5.49 9.19
CA VAL A 310 14.01 -4.66 8.32
C VAL A 310 14.12 -3.23 8.86
N ILE A 311 13.03 -2.67 9.36
CA ILE A 311 13.02 -1.36 10.04
C ILE A 311 13.95 -1.38 11.27
N GLU A 312 13.85 -2.41 12.13
CA GLU A 312 14.71 -2.54 13.30
C GLU A 312 16.20 -2.65 12.91
N GLN A 313 16.52 -3.49 11.93
CA GLN A 313 17.88 -3.64 11.43
C GLN A 313 18.45 -2.30 10.93
N TYR A 314 17.63 -1.51 10.26
CA TYR A 314 18.07 -0.20 9.75
C TYR A 314 18.29 0.82 10.86
N LEU A 315 17.29 0.96 11.76
CA LEU A 315 17.31 1.99 12.79
C LEU A 315 18.29 1.71 13.93
N LYS A 316 18.55 0.43 14.24
CA LYS A 316 19.43 0.00 15.34
C LYS A 316 20.78 -0.58 14.89
N GLY A 317 20.98 -0.75 13.59
CA GLY A 317 22.18 -1.39 13.01
C GLY A 317 22.22 -2.91 13.19
N LYS A 318 21.41 -3.48 14.07
CA LYS A 318 21.33 -4.93 14.34
C LYS A 318 19.96 -5.32 14.89
N LEU A 319 19.62 -6.59 14.71
CA LEU A 319 18.44 -7.17 15.36
C LEU A 319 18.72 -7.48 16.84
N THR A 320 17.70 -7.36 17.70
CA THR A 320 17.72 -7.92 19.05
C THR A 320 17.71 -9.45 18.98
N THR A 321 18.08 -10.12 20.08
CA THR A 321 18.02 -11.59 20.18
C THR A 321 16.63 -12.15 19.87
N ALA A 322 15.58 -11.49 20.38
CA ALA A 322 14.20 -11.88 20.10
C ALA A 322 13.82 -11.68 18.63
N SER A 323 14.26 -10.58 18.03
CA SER A 323 14.03 -10.30 16.61
C SER A 323 14.79 -11.26 15.70
N GLU A 324 16.02 -11.66 16.07
CA GLU A 324 16.80 -12.65 15.34
C GLU A 324 16.12 -14.04 15.38
N ALA A 325 15.58 -14.45 16.53
CA ALA A 325 14.79 -15.67 16.65
C ALA A 325 13.52 -15.61 15.78
N LYS A 326 12.85 -14.45 15.73
CA LYS A 326 11.70 -14.21 14.84
C LYS A 326 12.09 -14.30 13.37
N ALA A 327 13.23 -13.69 12.98
CA ALA A 327 13.75 -13.75 11.62
C ALA A 327 14.06 -15.18 11.18
N LYS A 328 14.70 -15.98 12.05
CA LYS A 328 14.96 -17.42 11.79
C LYS A 328 13.68 -18.20 11.57
N ARG A 329 12.65 -17.98 12.41
CA ARG A 329 11.36 -18.64 12.25
C ARG A 329 10.67 -18.29 10.92
N ILE A 330 10.63 -17.00 10.57
CA ILE A 330 10.05 -16.53 9.29
C ILE A 330 10.84 -17.11 8.11
N SER A 331 12.16 -17.12 8.16
CA SER A 331 12.99 -17.67 7.08
C SER A 331 12.78 -19.17 6.87
N ALA A 332 12.49 -19.92 7.93
CA ALA A 332 12.22 -21.35 7.88
C ALA A 332 10.80 -21.69 7.40
N GLN A 333 9.88 -20.72 7.49
CA GLN A 333 8.49 -20.90 7.07
C GLN A 333 8.40 -21.05 5.55
N LYS A 334 7.93 -22.21 5.09
CA LYS A 334 7.62 -22.46 3.68
C LYS A 334 6.17 -22.07 3.41
N ILE A 335 5.95 -21.33 2.35
CA ILE A 335 4.60 -21.10 1.82
C ILE A 335 4.29 -22.31 0.94
N ARG A 336 3.21 -23.03 1.26
CA ARG A 336 2.68 -24.07 0.38
C ARG A 336 1.73 -23.38 -0.58
N GLU A 337 2.04 -23.40 -1.87
CA GLU A 337 1.01 -23.20 -2.89
C GLU A 337 -0.03 -24.29 -2.67
N SER A 338 -1.23 -23.92 -2.25
CA SER A 338 -2.33 -24.90 -2.20
C SER A 338 -2.55 -25.40 -3.63
N PRO A 339 -2.62 -26.71 -3.87
CA PRO A 339 -2.95 -27.20 -5.20
C PRO A 339 -4.30 -26.59 -5.63
N ARG A 340 -4.33 -26.13 -6.87
CA ARG A 340 -5.53 -25.58 -7.53
C ARG A 340 -6.62 -26.63 -7.61
#